data_855fce40b47d5e5c0c9c0a51737416c3
#
_entry.id   855fce40b47d5e5c0c9c0a51737416c3
#
_cell.length_a   1.000
_cell.length_b   1.000
_cell.length_c   1.000
_cell.angle_alpha   90.00
_cell.angle_beta   90.00
_cell.angle_gamma   90.00
#
_symmetry.space_group_name_H-M   'P 1'
#
loop_
_entity.id
_entity.type
_entity.pdbx_description
1 polymer ?
#
loop_
_entity_poly.entity_id
_entity_poly.type
_entity_poly.pdbx_seq_one_letter_code
_entity_poly.pdbx_strand_id
1 'polypeptide(L)'
;MERRVAALALLAALLCVDSEQPCGLFAVPGANVTVPLEYKLQNQDRLKWKKGSSIIFAKNGPSILTGKEGDISENGSLILKKVSKTDENLYGPEVFDNDGTNQGPFEEIRLCVLAAVKKPKLTAECKNKTVTFTCSHAQTEDVEIKWFKKGNVLLKESSKTLVRKYEDVQNTKIYCQVSNKASSEKSNDLEASCKEGNGGWFKQYIWYLVFGGAGVVLLLIVLIVVCCIRNRRRRRMHMRGNLSASYPVGEGFQLLANTT
;
A
#
# COMPACT_ATOMS: atom_id res chain seq x y z
N MET A 1 -22.44 13.70 54.96
CA MET A 1 -23.45 13.06 54.09
C MET A 1 -23.20 13.33 52.60
N GLU A 2 -22.77 14.51 52.22
CA GLU A 2 -22.53 14.88 50.79
C GLU A 2 -21.49 14.02 50.04
N ARG A 3 -20.37 13.63 50.67
CA ARG A 3 -19.35 12.78 50.02
C ARG A 3 -19.84 11.36 49.68
N ARG A 4 -20.81 10.82 50.38
CA ARG A 4 -21.37 9.49 50.07
C ARG A 4 -22.39 9.52 48.95
N VAL A 5 -23.13 10.64 48.82
CA VAL A 5 -24.10 10.83 47.72
C VAL A 5 -23.35 11.05 46.38
N ALA A 6 -22.25 11.83 46.40
CA ALA A 6 -21.42 12.02 45.20
C ALA A 6 -20.76 10.72 44.72
N ALA A 7 -20.29 9.85 45.62
CA ALA A 7 -19.71 8.55 45.26
C ALA A 7 -20.75 7.58 44.68
N LEU A 8 -21.98 7.58 45.18
CA LEU A 8 -23.08 6.77 44.64
C LEU A 8 -23.54 7.26 43.26
N ALA A 9 -23.56 8.58 43.04
CA ALA A 9 -23.89 9.16 41.73
C ALA A 9 -22.82 8.85 40.67
N LEU A 10 -21.52 8.86 41.06
CA LEU A 10 -20.42 8.45 40.18
C LEU A 10 -20.43 6.95 39.84
N LEU A 11 -20.80 6.10 40.81
CA LEU A 11 -20.96 4.66 40.56
C LEU A 11 -22.16 4.37 39.64
N ALA A 12 -23.27 5.10 39.78
CA ALA A 12 -24.44 4.96 38.91
C ALA A 12 -24.16 5.45 37.48
N ALA A 13 -23.34 6.48 37.31
CA ALA A 13 -22.93 6.97 36.00
C ALA A 13 -21.96 5.99 35.25
N LEU A 14 -21.18 5.20 36.02
CA LEU A 14 -20.31 4.15 35.46
C LEU A 14 -21.06 2.88 35.04
N LEU A 15 -22.33 2.72 35.44
CA LEU A 15 -23.16 1.56 35.06
C LEU A 15 -24.04 1.82 33.83
N CYS A 16 -24.11 3.05 33.32
CA CYS A 16 -24.72 3.38 32.05
C CYS A 16 -23.67 3.34 30.91
N VAL A 17 -22.89 2.28 30.83
CA VAL A 17 -22.29 1.92 29.54
C VAL A 17 -23.47 1.37 28.73
N ASP A 18 -23.97 2.16 27.77
CA ASP A 18 -24.84 1.66 26.73
C ASP A 18 -24.09 0.51 26.04
N SER A 19 -24.38 -0.69 26.51
CA SER A 19 -23.91 -1.92 25.90
C SER A 19 -24.69 -2.07 24.57
N GLU A 20 -24.26 -1.32 23.54
CA GLU A 20 -24.81 -1.54 22.21
C GLU A 20 -24.67 -3.03 21.88
N GLN A 21 -25.80 -3.67 21.56
CA GLN A 21 -25.79 -5.08 21.17
C GLN A 21 -24.78 -5.29 20.02
N PRO A 22 -23.90 -6.30 20.12
CA PRO A 22 -22.90 -6.54 19.08
C PRO A 22 -23.55 -6.82 17.74
N CYS A 23 -22.87 -6.50 16.64
CA CYS A 23 -23.34 -6.79 15.30
C CYS A 23 -23.47 -8.31 15.10
N GLY A 24 -24.68 -8.77 14.82
CA GLY A 24 -24.95 -10.17 14.45
C GLY A 24 -24.89 -10.39 12.94
N LEU A 25 -25.03 -9.35 12.13
CA LEU A 25 -25.03 -9.40 10.69
C LEU A 25 -24.25 -8.23 10.11
N PHE A 26 -23.48 -8.50 9.02
CA PHE A 26 -22.65 -7.49 8.37
C PHE A 26 -22.96 -7.41 6.89
N ALA A 27 -22.99 -6.22 6.33
CA ALA A 27 -23.22 -5.97 4.92
C ALA A 27 -22.35 -4.84 4.38
N VAL A 28 -22.20 -4.78 3.05
CA VAL A 28 -21.67 -3.61 2.36
C VAL A 28 -22.82 -2.80 1.77
N PRO A 29 -22.68 -1.48 1.62
CA PRO A 29 -23.70 -0.65 0.97
C PRO A 29 -24.07 -1.20 -0.42
N GLY A 30 -25.37 -1.25 -0.71
CA GLY A 30 -25.90 -1.77 -1.95
C GLY A 30 -26.12 -3.28 -2.00
N ALA A 31 -25.66 -4.04 -0.99
CA ALA A 31 -25.90 -5.49 -0.91
C ALA A 31 -27.35 -5.81 -0.55
N ASN A 32 -27.77 -7.02 -0.88
CA ASN A 32 -28.99 -7.61 -0.34
C ASN A 32 -28.61 -8.48 0.86
N VAL A 33 -29.38 -8.40 1.94
CA VAL A 33 -29.13 -9.10 3.20
C VAL A 33 -30.38 -9.84 3.61
N THR A 34 -30.22 -11.08 4.07
CA THR A 34 -31.30 -11.86 4.67
C THR A 34 -31.11 -11.95 6.17
N VAL A 35 -32.09 -11.46 6.93
CA VAL A 35 -32.15 -11.62 8.39
C VAL A 35 -32.90 -12.92 8.67
N PRO A 36 -32.23 -13.93 9.25
CA PRO A 36 -32.84 -15.26 9.38
C PRO A 36 -34.00 -15.25 10.38
N LEU A 37 -35.04 -16.04 10.06
CA LEU A 37 -36.08 -16.42 11.00
C LEU A 37 -35.77 -17.81 11.52
N GLU A 38 -35.47 -17.92 12.80
CA GLU A 38 -35.21 -19.21 13.48
C GLU A 38 -36.53 -19.89 13.95
N TYR A 39 -37.47 -19.98 13.02
CA TYR A 39 -38.77 -20.62 13.26
C TYR A 39 -39.32 -21.22 11.95
N LYS A 40 -39.96 -22.38 12.04
CA LYS A 40 -40.63 -22.99 10.90
C LYS A 40 -42.04 -22.42 10.73
N LEU A 41 -42.13 -21.34 9.97
CA LEU A 41 -43.36 -20.62 9.74
C LEU A 41 -44.44 -21.53 9.10
N GLN A 42 -45.67 -21.54 9.69
CA GLN A 42 -46.81 -22.23 9.16
C GLN A 42 -47.68 -21.31 8.30
N ASN A 43 -48.53 -21.87 7.44
CA ASN A 43 -49.32 -21.08 6.49
C ASN A 43 -50.28 -20.08 7.14
N GLN A 44 -50.77 -20.37 8.32
CA GLN A 44 -51.75 -19.52 9.05
C GLN A 44 -51.11 -18.64 10.09
N ASP A 45 -49.78 -18.72 10.29
CA ASP A 45 -49.09 -17.92 11.27
C ASP A 45 -49.13 -16.43 10.92
N ARG A 46 -49.13 -15.63 11.96
CA ARG A 46 -48.93 -14.16 11.86
C ARG A 46 -47.48 -13.86 12.11
N LEU A 47 -46.84 -13.19 11.15
CA LEU A 47 -45.46 -12.75 11.22
C LEU A 47 -45.38 -11.25 11.16
N LYS A 48 -44.59 -10.64 12.04
CA LYS A 48 -44.16 -9.24 11.96
C LYS A 48 -42.65 -9.17 12.03
N TRP A 49 -42.07 -8.33 11.19
CA TRP A 49 -40.68 -7.94 11.30
C TRP A 49 -40.59 -6.49 11.73
N LYS A 50 -39.76 -6.23 12.73
CA LYS A 50 -39.46 -4.89 13.27
C LYS A 50 -38.05 -4.45 12.89
N LYS A 51 -37.90 -3.13 12.66
CA LYS A 51 -36.63 -2.42 12.60
C LYS A 51 -36.63 -1.45 13.77
N GLY A 52 -35.91 -1.77 14.86
CA GLY A 52 -36.09 -1.12 16.15
C GLY A 52 -37.56 -1.19 16.60
N SER A 53 -38.18 -0.06 16.86
CA SER A 53 -39.60 0.01 17.25
C SER A 53 -40.61 -0.02 16.08
N SER A 54 -40.15 0.09 14.83
CA SER A 54 -41.03 0.23 13.67
C SER A 54 -41.32 -1.11 13.01
N ILE A 55 -42.59 -1.40 12.70
CA ILE A 55 -42.99 -2.57 11.92
C ILE A 55 -42.72 -2.28 10.44
N ILE A 56 -41.83 -3.06 9.81
CA ILE A 56 -41.46 -2.91 8.39
C ILE A 56 -42.10 -3.97 7.50
N PHE A 57 -42.51 -5.12 8.07
CA PHE A 57 -43.26 -6.15 7.38
C PHE A 57 -44.26 -6.79 8.37
N ALA A 58 -45.46 -7.09 7.87
CA ALA A 58 -46.45 -7.85 8.63
C ALA A 58 -47.32 -8.67 7.68
N LYS A 59 -47.61 -9.93 8.05
CA LYS A 59 -48.59 -10.79 7.39
C LYS A 59 -49.48 -11.49 8.42
N ASN A 60 -50.67 -11.85 8.01
CA ASN A 60 -51.60 -12.70 8.75
C ASN A 60 -52.04 -13.85 7.84
N GLY A 61 -51.55 -15.04 8.13
CA GLY A 61 -51.69 -16.17 7.20
C GLY A 61 -51.10 -15.80 5.81
N PRO A 62 -51.85 -15.95 4.72
CA PRO A 62 -51.42 -15.62 3.39
C PRO A 62 -51.47 -14.10 3.09
N SER A 63 -52.16 -13.29 3.90
CA SER A 63 -52.44 -11.88 3.63
C SER A 63 -51.32 -10.99 4.15
N ILE A 64 -50.67 -10.20 3.26
CA ILE A 64 -49.67 -9.19 3.63
C ILE A 64 -50.40 -7.93 4.07
N LEU A 65 -50.11 -7.43 5.26
CA LEU A 65 -50.67 -6.23 5.87
C LEU A 65 -49.74 -5.01 5.73
N THR A 66 -48.44 -5.25 5.78
CA THR A 66 -47.37 -4.24 5.67
C THR A 66 -46.21 -4.83 4.89
N GLY A 67 -45.54 -4.03 4.04
CA GLY A 67 -44.47 -4.50 3.18
C GLY A 67 -44.98 -5.02 1.84
N LYS A 68 -44.17 -5.83 1.17
CA LYS A 68 -44.44 -6.36 -0.18
C LYS A 68 -44.06 -7.83 -0.27
N GLU A 69 -44.68 -8.55 -1.20
CA GLU A 69 -44.21 -9.85 -1.61
C GLU A 69 -42.73 -9.75 -2.05
N GLY A 70 -41.90 -10.64 -1.57
CA GLY A 70 -40.46 -10.62 -1.81
C GLY A 70 -39.63 -9.77 -0.84
N ASP A 71 -40.25 -9.19 0.22
CA ASP A 71 -39.54 -8.65 1.37
C ASP A 71 -39.25 -9.75 2.40
N ILE A 72 -39.83 -10.93 2.23
CA ILE A 72 -39.49 -12.14 2.98
C ILE A 72 -39.21 -13.29 2.02
N SER A 73 -38.42 -14.25 2.48
CA SER A 73 -38.25 -15.54 1.81
C SER A 73 -39.38 -16.52 2.14
N GLU A 74 -39.42 -17.67 1.47
CA GLU A 74 -40.44 -18.71 1.70
C GLU A 74 -40.48 -19.19 3.16
N ASN A 75 -39.34 -19.22 3.85
CA ASN A 75 -39.27 -19.60 5.25
C ASN A 75 -39.57 -18.41 6.22
N GLY A 76 -39.95 -17.24 5.71
CA GLY A 76 -40.29 -16.07 6.52
C GLY A 76 -39.12 -15.19 6.93
N SER A 77 -37.89 -15.49 6.52
CA SER A 77 -36.70 -14.62 6.79
C SER A 77 -36.85 -13.29 6.04
N LEU A 78 -36.45 -12.19 6.68
CA LEU A 78 -36.57 -10.84 6.12
C LEU A 78 -35.47 -10.58 5.08
N ILE A 79 -35.83 -10.07 3.92
CA ILE A 79 -34.93 -9.70 2.84
C ILE A 79 -34.82 -8.18 2.75
N LEU A 80 -33.69 -7.65 3.12
CA LEU A 80 -33.33 -6.23 2.97
C LEU A 80 -32.59 -6.06 1.64
N LYS A 81 -33.12 -5.19 0.77
CA LYS A 81 -32.55 -4.97 -0.57
C LYS A 81 -31.76 -3.67 -0.60
N LYS A 82 -30.55 -3.70 -1.22
CA LYS A 82 -29.69 -2.53 -1.42
C LYS A 82 -29.46 -1.74 -0.14
N VAL A 83 -29.06 -2.44 0.94
CA VAL A 83 -28.87 -1.84 2.26
C VAL A 83 -27.89 -0.65 2.21
N SER A 84 -28.14 0.31 3.06
CA SER A 84 -27.34 1.51 3.25
C SER A 84 -27.00 1.72 4.73
N LYS A 85 -26.20 2.71 5.06
CA LYS A 85 -25.87 3.06 6.45
C LYS A 85 -27.12 3.37 7.29
N THR A 86 -28.20 3.86 6.68
CA THR A 86 -29.48 4.15 7.37
C THR A 86 -30.26 2.89 7.74
N ASP A 87 -29.83 1.72 7.23
CA ASP A 87 -30.45 0.44 7.55
C ASP A 87 -29.79 -0.25 8.74
N GLU A 88 -28.75 0.31 9.31
CA GLU A 88 -28.18 -0.16 10.58
C GLU A 88 -29.22 -0.02 11.68
N ASN A 89 -29.62 -1.14 12.24
CA ASN A 89 -30.58 -1.21 13.33
C ASN A 89 -30.65 -2.63 13.90
N LEU A 90 -31.45 -2.81 14.93
CA LEU A 90 -31.91 -4.09 15.43
C LEU A 90 -33.12 -4.56 14.61
N TYR A 91 -33.07 -5.81 14.17
CA TYR A 91 -34.17 -6.46 13.45
C TYR A 91 -34.64 -7.65 14.24
N GLY A 92 -35.94 -7.67 14.57
CA GLY A 92 -36.56 -8.74 15.36
C GLY A 92 -37.87 -9.20 14.79
N PRO A 93 -38.13 -10.53 14.75
CA PRO A 93 -39.42 -11.07 14.35
C PRO A 93 -40.36 -11.19 15.57
N GLU A 94 -41.64 -11.09 15.31
CA GLU A 94 -42.72 -11.57 16.20
C GLU A 94 -43.56 -12.57 15.40
N VAL A 95 -43.73 -13.75 15.97
CA VAL A 95 -44.54 -14.81 15.35
C VAL A 95 -45.64 -15.23 16.32
N PHE A 96 -46.87 -15.32 15.81
CA PHE A 96 -48.01 -15.85 16.54
C PHE A 96 -48.65 -16.96 15.72
N ASP A 97 -49.02 -18.04 16.34
CA ASP A 97 -49.77 -19.08 15.68
C ASP A 97 -51.22 -18.67 15.36
N ASN A 98 -51.98 -19.60 14.80
CA ASN A 98 -53.38 -19.37 14.44
C ASN A 98 -54.27 -19.06 15.69
N ASP A 99 -53.90 -19.58 16.85
CA ASP A 99 -54.61 -19.36 18.11
C ASP A 99 -54.20 -18.05 18.79
N GLY A 100 -53.23 -17.32 18.24
CA GLY A 100 -52.72 -16.10 18.76
C GLY A 100 -51.65 -16.26 19.83
N THR A 101 -51.10 -17.43 20.01
CA THR A 101 -50.02 -17.72 20.95
C THR A 101 -48.70 -17.25 20.37
N ASN A 102 -47.95 -16.49 21.12
CA ASN A 102 -46.59 -16.03 20.73
C ASN A 102 -45.65 -17.21 20.75
N GLN A 103 -44.94 -17.43 19.63
CA GLN A 103 -43.99 -18.52 19.41
C GLN A 103 -42.55 -18.16 19.81
N GLY A 104 -42.30 -16.90 20.28
CA GLY A 104 -41.01 -16.42 20.79
C GLY A 104 -40.85 -16.55 22.30
N PRO A 105 -39.74 -16.04 22.88
CA PRO A 105 -38.95 -14.90 22.38
C PRO A 105 -37.94 -15.28 21.26
N PHE A 106 -37.81 -14.40 20.28
CA PHE A 106 -36.76 -14.47 19.28
C PHE A 106 -35.68 -13.42 19.58
N GLU A 107 -34.43 -13.75 19.24
CA GLU A 107 -33.34 -12.78 19.37
C GLU A 107 -33.42 -11.71 18.28
N GLU A 108 -33.22 -10.46 18.66
CA GLU A 108 -33.03 -9.37 17.71
C GLU A 108 -31.61 -9.39 17.17
N ILE A 109 -31.46 -9.23 15.86
CA ILE A 109 -30.18 -9.25 15.17
C ILE A 109 -29.81 -7.83 14.77
N ARG A 110 -28.65 -7.36 15.24
CA ARG A 110 -28.11 -6.06 14.83
C ARG A 110 -27.44 -6.17 13.46
N LEU A 111 -27.93 -5.43 12.48
CA LEU A 111 -27.29 -5.24 11.17
C LEU A 111 -26.31 -4.07 11.27
N CYS A 112 -25.06 -4.32 10.88
CA CYS A 112 -24.03 -3.29 10.70
C CYS A 112 -23.61 -3.21 9.24
N VAL A 113 -23.55 -2.00 8.70
CA VAL A 113 -23.18 -1.74 7.31
C VAL A 113 -21.77 -1.13 7.27
N LEU A 114 -20.82 -1.89 6.77
CA LEU A 114 -19.41 -1.52 6.68
C LEU A 114 -19.03 -1.15 5.26
N ALA A 115 -18.11 -0.22 5.11
CA ALA A 115 -17.55 0.10 3.80
C ALA A 115 -16.90 -1.14 3.17
N ALA A 116 -17.13 -1.34 1.88
CA ALA A 116 -16.47 -2.43 1.14
C ALA A 116 -14.95 -2.23 1.14
N VAL A 117 -14.23 -3.31 1.37
CA VAL A 117 -12.76 -3.31 1.28
C VAL A 117 -12.37 -3.06 -0.17
N LYS A 118 -11.45 -2.12 -0.39
CA LYS A 118 -10.87 -1.86 -1.71
C LYS A 118 -9.70 -2.79 -1.96
N LYS A 119 -9.50 -3.16 -3.23
CA LYS A 119 -8.38 -4.01 -3.65
C LYS A 119 -7.04 -3.44 -3.18
N PRO A 120 -6.26 -4.19 -2.38
CA PRO A 120 -4.97 -3.73 -1.89
C PRO A 120 -3.91 -3.73 -2.99
N LYS A 121 -2.91 -2.86 -2.85
CA LYS A 121 -1.71 -2.82 -3.70
C LYS A 121 -0.59 -3.56 -3.00
N LEU A 122 -0.01 -4.54 -3.68
CA LEU A 122 1.16 -5.28 -3.22
C LEU A 122 2.41 -4.76 -3.93
N THR A 123 3.45 -4.47 -3.15
CA THR A 123 4.80 -4.12 -3.64
C THR A 123 5.84 -5.01 -2.99
N ALA A 124 6.99 -5.20 -3.64
CA ALA A 124 8.12 -5.93 -3.10
C ALA A 124 9.40 -5.14 -3.30
N GLU A 125 10.20 -5.04 -2.26
CA GLU A 125 11.53 -4.43 -2.28
C GLU A 125 12.56 -5.47 -1.87
N CYS A 126 13.66 -5.54 -2.62
CA CYS A 126 14.75 -6.46 -2.35
C CYS A 126 15.97 -5.70 -1.85
N LYS A 127 16.49 -6.10 -0.68
CA LYS A 127 17.73 -5.57 -0.11
C LYS A 127 18.51 -6.71 0.57
N ASN A 128 19.77 -6.85 0.21
CA ASN A 128 20.67 -7.85 0.83
C ASN A 128 20.07 -9.28 0.85
N LYS A 129 19.57 -9.75 -0.29
CA LYS A 129 18.91 -11.07 -0.43
C LYS A 129 17.67 -11.27 0.46
N THR A 130 17.12 -10.19 1.02
CA THR A 130 15.88 -10.18 1.77
C THR A 130 14.84 -9.41 1.00
N VAL A 131 13.64 -9.98 0.87
CA VAL A 131 12.48 -9.35 0.21
C VAL A 131 11.51 -8.88 1.27
N THR A 132 11.14 -7.63 1.20
CA THR A 132 10.06 -7.03 1.99
C THR A 132 8.87 -6.79 1.08
N PHE A 133 7.80 -7.54 1.30
CA PHE A 133 6.51 -7.31 0.66
C PHE A 133 5.71 -6.33 1.50
N THR A 134 5.06 -5.36 0.87
CA THR A 134 4.20 -4.36 1.53
C THR A 134 2.81 -4.41 0.93
N CYS A 135 1.81 -4.67 1.77
CA CYS A 135 0.39 -4.68 1.45
C CYS A 135 -0.23 -3.33 1.82
N SER A 136 -0.48 -2.47 0.83
CA SER A 136 -1.06 -1.14 1.04
C SER A 136 -2.56 -1.18 0.76
N HIS A 137 -3.38 -0.68 1.69
CA HIS A 137 -4.82 -0.55 1.57
C HIS A 137 -5.30 0.82 2.06
N ALA A 138 -6.48 1.23 1.58
CA ALA A 138 -7.03 2.55 1.87
C ALA A 138 -7.83 2.61 3.19
N GLN A 139 -8.29 1.47 3.71
CA GLN A 139 -9.02 1.39 4.97
C GLN A 139 -8.08 1.50 6.16
N THR A 140 -8.51 2.21 7.21
CA THR A 140 -7.73 2.42 8.44
C THR A 140 -8.27 1.65 9.64
N GLU A 141 -9.53 1.22 9.60
CA GLU A 141 -10.25 0.63 10.74
C GLU A 141 -10.67 -0.81 10.46
N ASP A 142 -10.59 -1.66 11.47
CA ASP A 142 -11.15 -3.02 11.56
C ASP A 142 -10.88 -3.93 10.35
N VAL A 143 -9.66 -3.87 9.80
CA VAL A 143 -9.26 -4.77 8.72
C VAL A 143 -8.24 -5.79 9.19
N GLU A 144 -8.42 -7.01 8.73
CA GLU A 144 -7.50 -8.11 8.90
C GLU A 144 -6.71 -8.30 7.61
N ILE A 145 -5.38 -8.47 7.72
CA ILE A 145 -4.50 -8.78 6.61
C ILE A 145 -4.06 -10.24 6.73
N LYS A 146 -4.23 -11.00 5.64
CA LYS A 146 -3.72 -12.37 5.51
C LYS A 146 -2.78 -12.45 4.32
N TRP A 147 -1.67 -13.17 4.50
CA TRP A 147 -0.69 -13.42 3.47
C TRP A 147 -0.81 -14.82 2.93
N PHE A 148 -0.60 -14.95 1.62
CA PHE A 148 -0.71 -16.22 0.91
C PHE A 148 0.55 -16.47 0.07
N LYS A 149 1.03 -17.71 0.12
CA LYS A 149 2.13 -18.22 -0.68
C LYS A 149 1.67 -19.48 -1.41
N LYS A 150 1.72 -19.48 -2.74
CA LYS A 150 1.21 -20.60 -3.58
C LYS A 150 -0.24 -20.98 -3.23
N GLY A 151 -1.09 -20.02 -2.89
CA GLY A 151 -2.47 -20.26 -2.46
C GLY A 151 -2.66 -20.69 -1.00
N ASN A 152 -1.60 -21.02 -0.27
CA ASN A 152 -1.68 -21.39 1.14
C ASN A 152 -1.52 -20.17 2.05
N VAL A 153 -2.32 -20.13 3.11
CA VAL A 153 -2.30 -19.05 4.12
C VAL A 153 -1.02 -19.14 4.96
N LEU A 154 -0.38 -18.01 5.20
CA LEU A 154 0.72 -17.88 6.16
C LEU A 154 0.15 -17.49 7.53
N LEU A 155 -0.21 -18.49 8.33
CA LEU A 155 -1.04 -18.38 9.55
C LEU A 155 -0.53 -17.45 10.66
N LYS A 156 0.72 -17.02 10.64
CA LYS A 156 1.32 -16.19 11.70
C LYS A 156 1.58 -14.74 11.29
N GLU A 157 1.16 -14.37 10.09
CA GLU A 157 1.51 -13.09 9.50
C GLU A 157 0.25 -12.25 9.26
N SER A 158 0.02 -11.26 10.13
CA SER A 158 -1.10 -10.32 10.02
C SER A 158 -0.65 -8.86 9.85
N SER A 159 0.66 -8.62 9.75
CA SER A 159 1.22 -7.28 9.58
C SER A 159 1.09 -6.77 8.14
N LYS A 160 1.16 -5.45 7.96
CA LYS A 160 1.17 -4.80 6.63
C LYS A 160 2.40 -5.18 5.79
N THR A 161 3.44 -5.72 6.42
CA THR A 161 4.69 -6.12 5.76
C THR A 161 5.01 -7.57 6.04
N LEU A 162 5.49 -8.27 5.01
CA LEU A 162 5.99 -9.63 5.07
C LEU A 162 7.44 -9.65 4.64
N VAL A 163 8.34 -10.05 5.54
CA VAL A 163 9.78 -10.11 5.27
C VAL A 163 10.22 -11.57 5.13
N ARG A 164 10.91 -11.90 4.01
CA ARG A 164 11.38 -13.26 3.70
C ARG A 164 12.74 -13.22 3.03
N LYS A 165 13.52 -14.29 3.18
CA LYS A 165 14.74 -14.49 2.37
C LYS A 165 14.31 -14.69 0.91
N TYR A 166 15.09 -14.15 -0.04
CA TYR A 166 14.79 -14.30 -1.46
C TYR A 166 14.71 -15.76 -1.90
N GLU A 167 15.62 -16.59 -1.37
CA GLU A 167 15.66 -18.03 -1.65
C GLU A 167 14.34 -18.75 -1.34
N ASP A 168 13.60 -18.30 -0.30
CA ASP A 168 12.34 -18.90 0.13
C ASP A 168 11.15 -18.48 -0.73
N VAL A 169 11.28 -17.39 -1.51
CA VAL A 169 10.17 -16.77 -2.24
C VAL A 169 10.43 -16.58 -3.74
N GLN A 170 11.64 -16.92 -4.23
CA GLN A 170 11.96 -16.90 -5.65
C GLN A 170 11.03 -17.83 -6.44
N ASN A 171 10.60 -17.40 -7.61
CA ASN A 171 9.66 -18.12 -8.48
C ASN A 171 8.35 -18.53 -7.77
N THR A 172 7.94 -17.72 -6.78
CA THR A 172 6.73 -18.00 -6.00
C THR A 172 5.80 -16.80 -6.02
N LYS A 173 4.53 -17.05 -6.35
CA LYS A 173 3.48 -16.05 -6.29
C LYS A 173 3.06 -15.82 -4.86
N ILE A 174 3.09 -14.56 -4.44
CA ILE A 174 2.62 -14.09 -3.14
C ILE A 174 1.54 -13.06 -3.39
N TYR A 175 0.49 -13.09 -2.58
CA TYR A 175 -0.51 -12.04 -2.51
C TYR A 175 -0.94 -11.80 -1.07
N CYS A 176 -1.47 -10.63 -0.81
CA CYS A 176 -2.16 -10.31 0.44
C CYS A 176 -3.65 -10.20 0.20
N GLN A 177 -4.43 -10.56 1.20
CA GLN A 177 -5.87 -10.36 1.27
C GLN A 177 -6.16 -9.45 2.44
N VAL A 178 -6.97 -8.44 2.20
CA VAL A 178 -7.48 -7.51 3.22
C VAL A 178 -8.97 -7.78 3.36
N SER A 179 -9.43 -7.97 4.58
CA SER A 179 -10.82 -8.26 4.89
C SER A 179 -11.32 -7.47 6.08
N ASN A 180 -12.59 -7.13 6.07
CA ASN A 180 -13.38 -6.77 7.23
C ASN A 180 -14.51 -7.80 7.41
N LYS A 181 -15.39 -7.59 8.37
CA LYS A 181 -16.50 -8.52 8.63
C LYS A 181 -17.56 -8.58 7.51
N ALA A 182 -17.59 -7.58 6.59
CA ALA A 182 -18.57 -7.49 5.51
C ALA A 182 -18.02 -7.87 4.13
N SER A 183 -16.70 -7.75 3.90
CA SER A 183 -16.10 -7.99 2.58
C SER A 183 -14.61 -8.33 2.66
N SER A 184 -14.08 -8.87 1.58
CA SER A 184 -12.65 -9.14 1.44
C SER A 184 -12.19 -8.92 0.01
N GLU A 185 -10.95 -8.43 -0.15
CA GLU A 185 -10.31 -8.22 -1.45
C GLU A 185 -8.86 -8.69 -1.42
N LYS A 186 -8.42 -9.29 -2.52
CA LYS A 186 -7.04 -9.74 -2.70
C LYS A 186 -6.26 -8.82 -3.62
N SER A 187 -4.96 -8.68 -3.35
CA SER A 187 -4.03 -8.02 -4.28
C SER A 187 -3.84 -8.83 -5.56
N ASN A 188 -3.17 -8.23 -6.54
CA ASN A 188 -2.58 -9.03 -7.61
C ASN A 188 -1.50 -9.95 -7.05
N ASP A 189 -1.27 -11.07 -7.72
CA ASP A 189 -0.13 -11.94 -7.45
C ASP A 189 1.17 -11.20 -7.80
N LEU A 190 2.18 -11.32 -6.95
CA LEU A 190 3.49 -10.74 -7.16
C LEU A 190 4.58 -11.80 -6.97
N GLU A 191 5.49 -11.91 -7.93
CA GLU A 191 6.72 -12.68 -7.79
C GLU A 191 7.87 -11.73 -7.45
N ALA A 192 8.65 -12.08 -6.44
CA ALA A 192 9.81 -11.30 -6.06
C ALA A 192 10.90 -11.43 -7.13
N SER A 193 11.42 -10.32 -7.59
CA SER A 193 12.59 -10.25 -8.49
C SER A 193 13.67 -9.43 -7.79
N CYS A 194 14.67 -10.12 -7.22
CA CYS A 194 15.88 -9.48 -6.74
C CYS A 194 16.87 -9.38 -7.88
N LYS A 195 16.76 -8.35 -8.69
CA LYS A 195 17.89 -7.97 -9.53
C LYS A 195 18.95 -7.40 -8.58
N GLU A 196 20.01 -8.15 -8.33
CA GLU A 196 21.21 -7.54 -7.75
C GLU A 196 21.57 -6.38 -8.68
N GLY A 197 21.34 -5.18 -8.17
CA GLY A 197 21.72 -3.99 -8.92
C GLY A 197 23.23 -4.01 -9.09
N ASN A 198 23.70 -4.40 -10.27
CA ASN A 198 25.09 -4.27 -10.71
C ASN A 198 25.58 -2.80 -10.69
N GLY A 199 24.90 -1.92 -9.96
CA GLY A 199 25.23 -0.51 -9.86
C GLY A 199 26.41 -0.19 -8.93
N GLY A 200 26.83 -1.12 -8.07
CA GLY A 200 27.91 -0.86 -7.12
C GLY A 200 29.29 -0.78 -7.77
N TRP A 201 29.61 -1.67 -8.70
CA TRP A 201 30.91 -1.69 -9.38
C TRP A 201 31.04 -0.55 -10.39
N PHE A 202 29.95 -0.16 -11.09
CA PHE A 202 29.96 0.98 -12.02
C PHE A 202 30.25 2.30 -11.29
N LYS A 203 29.64 2.51 -10.11
CA LYS A 203 29.88 3.71 -9.30
C LYS A 203 31.31 3.81 -8.81
N GLN A 204 31.91 2.68 -8.45
CA GLN A 204 33.30 2.62 -8.00
C GLN A 204 34.28 2.80 -9.17
N TYR A 205 34.01 2.22 -10.35
CA TYR A 205 34.84 2.38 -11.55
C TYR A 205 34.78 3.78 -12.18
N ILE A 206 33.66 4.48 -12.08
CA ILE A 206 33.53 5.87 -12.56
C ILE A 206 34.58 6.77 -11.90
N TRP A 207 34.80 6.64 -10.63
CA TRP A 207 35.81 7.42 -9.91
C TRP A 207 37.24 7.11 -10.41
N TYR A 208 37.56 5.85 -10.69
CA TYR A 208 38.86 5.48 -11.27
C TYR A 208 39.03 6.00 -12.70
N LEU A 209 38.00 6.02 -13.51
CA LEU A 209 38.02 6.61 -14.86
C LEU A 209 38.20 8.14 -14.81
N VAL A 210 37.51 8.81 -13.92
CA VAL A 210 37.60 10.27 -13.79
C VAL A 210 38.98 10.69 -13.26
N PHE A 211 39.48 10.07 -12.20
CA PHE A 211 40.79 10.42 -11.62
C PHE A 211 41.94 9.89 -12.45
N GLY A 212 41.85 8.68 -13.02
CA GLY A 212 42.84 8.12 -13.92
C GLY A 212 42.98 8.89 -15.24
N GLY A 213 41.83 9.26 -15.83
CA GLY A 213 41.78 10.09 -17.02
C GLY A 213 42.37 11.49 -16.81
N ALA A 214 42.04 12.14 -15.70
CA ALA A 214 42.64 13.44 -15.37
C ALA A 214 44.17 13.37 -15.15
N GLY A 215 44.66 12.28 -14.54
CA GLY A 215 46.09 12.05 -14.37
C GLY A 215 46.84 11.89 -15.69
N VAL A 216 46.27 11.16 -16.64
CA VAL A 216 46.84 10.99 -17.99
C VAL A 216 46.90 12.31 -18.75
N VAL A 217 45.82 13.11 -18.71
CA VAL A 217 45.77 14.43 -19.34
C VAL A 217 46.83 15.37 -18.75
N LEU A 218 47.00 15.41 -17.42
CA LEU A 218 48.03 16.19 -16.75
C LEU A 218 49.43 15.76 -17.18
N LEU A 219 49.72 14.45 -17.27
CA LEU A 219 51.00 13.91 -17.76
C LEU A 219 51.28 14.36 -19.20
N LEU A 220 50.30 14.30 -20.10
CA LEU A 220 50.43 14.76 -21.48
C LEU A 220 50.71 16.26 -21.53
N ILE A 221 50.05 17.08 -20.75
CA ILE A 221 50.31 18.52 -20.68
C ILE A 221 51.76 18.79 -20.21
N VAL A 222 52.23 18.08 -19.15
CA VAL A 222 53.60 18.22 -18.68
C VAL A 222 54.62 17.82 -19.78
N LEU A 223 54.38 16.71 -20.47
CA LEU A 223 55.24 16.30 -21.57
C LEU A 223 55.31 17.33 -22.71
N ILE A 224 54.15 17.89 -23.09
CA ILE A 224 54.09 18.94 -24.12
C ILE A 224 54.88 20.18 -23.68
N VAL A 225 54.68 20.61 -22.41
CA VAL A 225 55.40 21.79 -21.86
C VAL A 225 56.91 21.53 -21.83
N VAL A 226 57.37 20.33 -21.38
CA VAL A 226 58.78 19.96 -21.39
C VAL A 226 59.35 19.91 -22.81
N CYS A 227 58.63 19.33 -23.75
CA CYS A 227 59.01 19.31 -25.17
C CYS A 227 59.12 20.75 -25.75
N CYS A 228 58.16 21.63 -25.45
CA CYS A 228 58.22 23.03 -25.89
C CYS A 228 59.40 23.78 -25.28
N ILE A 229 59.69 23.57 -23.98
CA ILE A 229 60.84 24.21 -23.32
C ILE A 229 62.15 23.69 -23.93
N ARG A 230 62.29 22.37 -24.16
CA ARG A 230 63.48 21.76 -24.77
C ARG A 230 63.69 22.29 -26.21
N ASN A 231 62.57 22.40 -26.96
CA ASN A 231 62.64 22.87 -28.36
C ASN A 231 62.98 24.39 -28.39
N ARG A 232 62.45 25.19 -27.47
CA ARG A 232 62.88 26.64 -27.32
C ARG A 232 64.34 26.75 -26.92
N ARG A 233 64.85 25.88 -26.03
CA ARG A 233 66.28 25.89 -25.64
C ARG A 233 67.16 25.49 -26.82
N ARG A 234 66.80 24.49 -27.65
CA ARG A 234 67.52 24.11 -28.84
C ARG A 234 67.54 25.24 -29.86
N ARG A 235 66.45 25.93 -30.14
CA ARG A 235 66.42 27.09 -31.02
C ARG A 235 67.28 28.24 -30.54
N ARG A 236 67.37 28.47 -29.25
CA ARG A 236 68.27 29.54 -28.66
C ARG A 236 69.71 29.13 -28.76
N MET A 237 70.12 27.89 -28.68
CA MET A 237 71.49 27.42 -28.93
C MET A 237 71.87 27.53 -30.40
N HIS A 238 70.97 27.19 -31.35
CA HIS A 238 71.19 27.37 -32.75
C HIS A 238 71.39 28.86 -33.16
N MET A 239 70.68 29.78 -32.57
CA MET A 239 70.86 31.20 -32.84
C MET A 239 72.14 31.77 -32.20
N ARG A 240 72.65 31.21 -31.12
CA ARG A 240 73.98 31.60 -30.56
C ARG A 240 75.15 31.03 -31.35
N GLY A 241 75.00 29.87 -32.01
CA GLY A 241 76.03 29.30 -32.86
C GLY A 241 76.23 30.05 -34.19
N ASN A 242 75.22 30.75 -34.70
CA ASN A 242 75.30 31.52 -35.95
C ASN A 242 75.87 32.96 -35.76
N LEU A 243 76.10 33.40 -34.54
CA LEU A 243 76.65 34.74 -34.24
C LEU A 243 78.19 34.70 -34.01
N SER A 244 78.83 33.52 -34.11
CA SER A 244 80.28 33.36 -33.92
C SER A 244 81.08 33.11 -35.21
N ALA A 245 80.45 33.18 -36.39
CA ALA A 245 81.13 32.88 -37.68
C ALA A 245 80.92 34.00 -38.71
N SER A 246 81.44 35.21 -38.42
CA SER A 246 81.61 36.24 -39.48
C SER A 246 82.54 37.32 -39.01
N TYR A 247 83.80 37.08 -38.98
CA TYR A 247 84.87 38.06 -39.14
C TYR A 247 85.99 37.41 -39.95
N PRO A 248 86.22 37.83 -41.21
CA PRO A 248 87.60 37.85 -41.74
C PRO A 248 88.15 39.28 -41.79
N VAL A 249 89.32 39.38 -41.18
CA VAL A 249 90.30 40.48 -41.24
C VAL A 249 91.01 40.42 -42.63
N GLY A 250 91.40 41.54 -43.16
CA GLY A 250 92.36 41.68 -44.23
C GLY A 250 92.08 42.86 -45.15
N GLU A 251 92.74 44.00 -44.80
CA GLU A 251 93.85 44.57 -45.58
C GLU A 251 93.50 44.89 -47.04
N GLY A 252 93.52 46.10 -47.41
CA GLY A 252 94.61 46.93 -47.77
C GLY A 252 94.35 47.79 -48.96
N PHE A 253 94.64 49.01 -48.86
CA PHE A 253 95.39 49.81 -49.78
C PHE A 253 94.77 50.52 -51.02
N GLN A 254 94.92 51.80 -50.90
CA GLN A 254 95.32 52.84 -51.92
C GLN A 254 94.23 53.30 -52.96
N LEU A 255 94.02 54.64 -52.81
CA LEU A 255 94.55 55.79 -53.49
C LEU A 255 94.09 55.90 -55.01
N LEU A 256 93.55 56.99 -55.22
CA LEU A 256 93.70 58.08 -56.22
C LEU A 256 92.38 58.53 -56.75
N ALA A 257 92.00 59.75 -56.40
CA ALA A 257 92.29 61.03 -57.04
C ALA A 257 91.58 61.16 -58.40
N ASN A 258 90.94 62.26 -58.46
CA ASN A 258 90.68 63.23 -59.50
C ASN A 258 89.26 63.31 -60.09
N THR A 259 88.75 64.48 -59.88
CA THR A 259 88.26 65.55 -60.82
C THR A 259 87.11 65.12 -61.72
N THR A 260 86.09 65.74 -61.62
CA THR A 260 85.63 67.06 -61.99
C THR A 260 84.29 67.33 -61.36
#